data_3728f0a1d61a85babef3007d521a62ba
#
_entry.id   3728f0a1d61a85babef3007d521a62ba
#
_cell.length_a   1.000
_cell.length_b   1.000
_cell.length_c   1.000
_cell.angle_alpha   90.00
_cell.angle_beta   90.00
_cell.angle_gamma   90.00
#
_symmetry.space_group_name_H-M   'P 1'
#
loop_
_entity.id
_entity.type
_entity.pdbx_description
1 polymer ?
#
loop_
_entity_poly.entity_id
_entity_poly.type
_entity_poly.pdbx_seq_one_letter_code
_entity_poly.pdbx_strand_id
1 'polypeptide(L)'
;VGDEIVTLPSNERAHIKSILVGDKDSQSAFMGQPVTLQLDKEVDVSRGCVIASGNNLPISKSFTATILWMDDEELTPGTDYLVKLGNKQIPGILKNIQYKIDVNTGEFIPAGQLKKNEIAVCDLDLQEPVVIDEFKKHKTLGELILIDRISNMTSACGVVEDATVDESKDLKAAFVYGSLKGNGDIFEEFYYNLESMTIAKVRPVQKTYT
;
A
#
# COMPACT_ATOMS: atom_id res chain seq x y z
N VAL A 1 -22.41 -18.02 6.84
CA VAL A 1 -21.88 -19.37 6.54
C VAL A 1 -22.18 -19.69 5.08
N GLY A 2 -21.22 -20.31 4.37
CA GLY A 2 -21.31 -20.62 2.95
C GLY A 2 -20.74 -19.55 2.02
N ASP A 3 -20.42 -18.37 2.50
CA ASP A 3 -19.87 -17.28 1.68
C ASP A 3 -18.47 -17.63 1.19
N GLU A 4 -18.18 -17.32 -0.09
CA GLU A 4 -16.83 -17.41 -0.63
C GLU A 4 -15.99 -16.26 -0.10
N ILE A 5 -14.76 -16.58 0.29
CA ILE A 5 -13.76 -15.62 0.74
C ILE A 5 -12.47 -15.78 -0.04
N VAL A 6 -11.67 -14.71 -0.04
CA VAL A 6 -10.32 -14.68 -0.57
C VAL A 6 -9.38 -14.23 0.56
N THR A 7 -8.27 -14.92 0.72
CA THR A 7 -7.19 -14.50 1.63
C THR A 7 -6.19 -13.64 0.86
N LEU A 8 -5.84 -12.49 1.42
CA LEU A 8 -4.91 -11.55 0.79
C LEU A 8 -3.66 -11.36 1.69
N PRO A 9 -2.47 -11.27 1.13
CA PRO A 9 -2.11 -11.13 -0.28
C PRO A 9 -1.97 -12.47 -1.05
N SER A 10 -2.13 -13.66 -0.42
CA SER A 10 -1.93 -14.98 -1.06
C SER A 10 -2.92 -15.28 -2.20
N ASN A 11 -4.06 -14.58 -2.22
CA ASN A 11 -5.12 -14.74 -3.22
C ASN A 11 -5.71 -16.16 -3.29
N GLU A 12 -5.73 -16.88 -2.15
CA GLU A 12 -6.37 -18.19 -2.05
C GLU A 12 -7.86 -18.03 -1.74
N ARG A 13 -8.69 -18.92 -2.29
CA ARG A 13 -10.15 -18.89 -2.12
C ARG A 13 -10.60 -20.04 -1.24
N ALA A 14 -11.58 -19.80 -0.38
CA ALA A 14 -12.25 -20.80 0.44
C ALA A 14 -13.69 -20.37 0.73
N HIS A 15 -14.46 -21.25 1.37
CA HIS A 15 -15.80 -20.90 1.86
C HIS A 15 -15.84 -20.97 3.39
N ILE A 16 -16.67 -20.12 3.98
CA ILE A 16 -16.91 -20.13 5.42
C ILE A 16 -17.77 -21.35 5.78
N LYS A 17 -17.16 -22.33 6.44
CA LYS A 17 -17.82 -23.56 6.86
C LYS A 17 -18.65 -23.36 8.12
N SER A 18 -18.10 -22.63 9.11
CA SER A 18 -18.80 -22.28 10.33
C SER A 18 -18.28 -20.98 10.93
N ILE A 19 -19.09 -20.35 11.75
CA ILE A 19 -18.77 -19.12 12.49
C ILE A 19 -19.04 -19.38 13.97
N LEU A 20 -18.07 -19.07 14.83
CA LEU A 20 -18.25 -19.03 16.29
C LEU A 20 -18.16 -17.59 16.78
N VAL A 21 -19.15 -17.16 17.54
CA VAL A 21 -19.15 -15.88 18.28
C VAL A 21 -18.99 -16.21 19.76
N GLY A 22 -17.79 -16.01 20.29
CA GLY A 22 -17.41 -16.64 21.55
C GLY A 22 -17.43 -18.16 21.40
N ASP A 23 -18.16 -18.87 22.26
CA ASP A 23 -18.29 -20.34 22.25
C ASP A 23 -19.58 -20.84 21.56
N LYS A 24 -20.30 -19.96 20.88
CA LYS A 24 -21.61 -20.31 20.28
C LYS A 24 -21.55 -20.28 18.75
N ASP A 25 -22.13 -21.32 18.15
CA ASP A 25 -22.36 -21.34 16.70
C ASP A 25 -23.28 -20.20 16.26
N SER A 26 -22.91 -19.56 15.14
CA SER A 26 -23.69 -18.51 14.51
C SER A 26 -23.74 -18.71 12.99
N GLN A 27 -24.86 -18.30 12.40
CA GLN A 27 -25.00 -18.30 10.93
C GLN A 27 -24.42 -17.05 10.27
N SER A 28 -24.25 -15.96 11.05
CA SER A 28 -23.74 -14.69 10.57
C SER A 28 -22.95 -13.97 11.67
N ALA A 29 -22.16 -12.99 11.25
CA ALA A 29 -21.43 -12.10 12.13
C ALA A 29 -21.59 -10.66 11.66
N PHE A 30 -21.40 -9.72 12.57
CA PHE A 30 -21.52 -8.29 12.31
C PHE A 30 -20.18 -7.57 12.52
N MET A 31 -20.04 -6.41 11.91
CA MET A 31 -18.86 -5.56 12.08
C MET A 31 -18.57 -5.30 13.56
N GLY A 32 -17.29 -5.47 13.95
CA GLY A 32 -16.84 -5.27 15.32
C GLY A 32 -16.96 -6.49 16.23
N GLN A 33 -17.53 -7.60 15.77
CA GLN A 33 -17.58 -8.84 16.54
C GLN A 33 -16.27 -9.64 16.39
N PRO A 34 -15.64 -10.06 17.49
CA PRO A 34 -14.61 -11.09 17.44
C PRO A 34 -15.25 -12.44 17.12
N VAL A 35 -14.77 -13.09 16.08
CA VAL A 35 -15.30 -14.36 15.60
C VAL A 35 -14.19 -15.36 15.31
N THR A 36 -14.49 -16.65 15.44
CA THR A 36 -13.67 -17.72 14.90
C THR A 36 -14.33 -18.26 13.65
N LEU A 37 -13.61 -18.21 12.54
CA LEU A 37 -14.05 -18.75 11.26
C LEU A 37 -13.40 -20.10 11.02
N GLN A 38 -14.19 -21.11 10.67
CA GLN A 38 -13.69 -22.35 10.11
C GLN A 38 -13.92 -22.31 8.60
N LEU A 39 -12.89 -22.60 7.84
CA LEU A 39 -12.95 -22.68 6.38
C LEU A 39 -13.15 -24.11 5.91
N ASP A 40 -13.66 -24.28 4.69
CA ASP A 40 -13.91 -25.58 4.08
C ASP A 40 -12.65 -26.33 3.63
N LYS A 41 -11.53 -25.60 3.50
CA LYS A 41 -10.21 -26.14 3.19
C LYS A 41 -9.09 -25.37 3.88
N GLU A 42 -7.90 -25.93 3.91
CA GLU A 42 -6.70 -25.21 4.35
C GLU A 42 -6.29 -24.15 3.34
N VAL A 43 -6.06 -22.95 3.86
CA VAL A 43 -5.50 -21.79 3.14
C VAL A 43 -4.52 -21.10 4.04
N ASP A 44 -3.54 -20.39 3.47
CA ASP A 44 -2.60 -19.61 4.27
C ASP A 44 -3.29 -18.36 4.84
N VAL A 45 -3.57 -18.41 6.15
CA VAL A 45 -4.10 -17.29 6.92
C VAL A 45 -3.22 -17.07 8.14
N SER A 46 -2.22 -16.24 7.95
CA SER A 46 -1.33 -15.81 9.04
C SER A 46 -1.72 -14.43 9.57
N ARG A 47 -1.10 -14.02 10.69
CA ARG A 47 -1.33 -12.71 11.29
C ARG A 47 -0.97 -11.60 10.30
N GLY A 48 -1.92 -10.71 10.03
CA GLY A 48 -1.78 -9.61 9.07
C GLY A 48 -2.34 -9.91 7.68
N CYS A 49 -2.82 -11.14 7.42
CA CYS A 49 -3.65 -11.42 6.26
C CYS A 49 -5.01 -10.76 6.37
N VAL A 50 -5.58 -10.40 5.24
CA VAL A 50 -6.93 -9.86 5.14
C VAL A 50 -7.81 -10.92 4.48
N ILE A 51 -8.94 -11.22 5.12
CA ILE A 51 -9.98 -12.06 4.54
C ILE A 51 -11.04 -11.14 3.94
N ALA A 52 -11.31 -11.28 2.66
CA ALA A 52 -12.24 -10.42 1.92
C ALA A 52 -13.27 -11.25 1.13
N SER A 53 -14.41 -10.64 0.85
CA SER A 53 -15.35 -11.16 -0.13
C SER A 53 -14.98 -10.63 -1.52
N GLY A 54 -14.02 -11.27 -2.20
CA GLY A 54 -13.47 -10.82 -3.46
C GLY A 54 -12.04 -10.23 -3.32
N ASN A 55 -11.39 -9.99 -4.45
CA ASN A 55 -9.99 -9.57 -4.52
C ASN A 55 -9.79 -8.10 -4.96
N ASN A 56 -10.75 -7.23 -4.67
CA ASN A 56 -10.74 -5.84 -5.14
C ASN A 56 -9.92 -4.89 -4.24
N LEU A 57 -9.31 -5.40 -3.16
CA LEU A 57 -8.48 -4.59 -2.29
C LEU A 57 -7.09 -4.42 -2.89
N PRO A 58 -6.53 -3.19 -2.90
CA PRO A 58 -5.19 -2.95 -3.41
C PRO A 58 -4.13 -3.69 -2.58
N ILE A 59 -3.13 -4.23 -3.27
CA ILE A 59 -1.94 -4.82 -2.66
C ILE A 59 -0.75 -4.03 -3.20
N SER A 60 -0.05 -3.33 -2.33
CA SER A 60 1.07 -2.48 -2.74
C SER A 60 2.24 -2.53 -1.75
N LYS A 61 3.43 -2.20 -2.26
CA LYS A 61 4.62 -1.90 -1.46
C LYS A 61 4.82 -0.42 -1.27
N SER A 62 4.28 0.40 -2.17
CA SER A 62 4.49 1.84 -2.21
C SER A 62 3.16 2.54 -2.02
N PHE A 63 3.16 3.60 -1.24
CA PHE A 63 1.96 4.40 -1.01
C PHE A 63 2.33 5.81 -0.56
N THR A 64 1.38 6.72 -0.72
CA THR A 64 1.45 8.08 -0.20
C THR A 64 0.60 8.20 1.06
N ALA A 65 1.12 8.82 2.09
CA ALA A 65 0.42 9.03 3.36
C ALA A 65 0.60 10.44 3.89
N THR A 66 -0.44 10.96 4.52
CA THR A 66 -0.33 12.13 5.39
C THR A 66 0.11 11.65 6.77
N ILE A 67 1.24 12.16 7.26
CA ILE A 67 1.81 11.79 8.56
C ILE A 67 1.90 13.01 9.48
N LEU A 68 1.72 12.78 10.78
CA LEU A 68 2.07 13.69 11.86
C LEU A 68 3.36 13.18 12.50
N TRP A 69 4.41 13.99 12.45
CA TRP A 69 5.69 13.69 13.07
C TRP A 69 5.66 14.03 14.56
N MET A 70 6.05 13.07 15.42
CA MET A 70 5.95 13.21 16.89
C MET A 70 7.29 13.10 17.61
N ASP A 71 8.35 12.68 16.90
CA ASP A 71 9.67 12.50 17.48
C ASP A 71 10.39 13.84 17.71
N ASP A 72 11.35 13.85 18.64
CA ASP A 72 12.20 15.02 18.89
C ASP A 72 13.30 15.15 17.84
N GLU A 73 13.74 14.03 17.24
CA GLU A 73 14.64 14.02 16.10
C GLU A 73 13.91 14.41 14.82
N GLU A 74 14.57 15.15 13.94
CA GLU A 74 13.97 15.56 12.67
C GLU A 74 13.85 14.39 11.70
N LEU A 75 12.68 14.23 11.09
CA LEU A 75 12.49 13.25 10.03
C LEU A 75 13.21 13.69 8.76
N THR A 76 14.04 12.80 8.23
CA THR A 76 14.72 12.98 6.94
C THR A 76 14.40 11.84 5.99
N PRO A 77 14.24 12.11 4.67
CA PRO A 77 14.07 11.05 3.68
C PRO A 77 15.23 10.05 3.68
N GLY A 78 14.92 8.79 3.39
CA GLY A 78 15.88 7.69 3.40
C GLY A 78 16.01 6.98 4.74
N THR A 79 15.30 7.42 5.77
CA THR A 79 15.33 6.76 7.09
C THR A 79 14.41 5.54 7.12
N ASP A 80 14.91 4.46 7.74
CA ASP A 80 14.20 3.19 7.92
C ASP A 80 13.35 3.18 9.19
N TYR A 81 12.11 2.74 9.05
CA TYR A 81 11.17 2.54 10.17
C TYR A 81 10.55 1.15 10.13
N LEU A 82 9.99 0.71 11.25
CA LEU A 82 8.96 -0.31 11.24
C LEU A 82 7.61 0.37 11.00
N VAL A 83 7.01 0.10 9.87
CA VAL A 83 5.69 0.59 9.50
C VAL A 83 4.65 -0.41 9.99
N LYS A 84 3.80 0.01 10.91
CA LYS A 84 2.70 -0.80 11.39
C LYS A 84 1.42 -0.39 10.66
N LEU A 85 0.87 -1.33 9.89
CA LEU A 85 -0.39 -1.23 9.17
C LEU A 85 -1.33 -2.32 9.71
N GLY A 86 -2.40 -1.92 10.35
CA GLY A 86 -3.28 -2.86 11.04
C GLY A 86 -2.52 -3.75 12.03
N ASN A 87 -2.53 -5.07 11.80
CA ASN A 87 -1.85 -6.06 12.63
C ASN A 87 -0.44 -6.45 12.13
N LYS A 88 0.02 -5.89 11.01
CA LYS A 88 1.30 -6.19 10.41
C LYS A 88 2.34 -5.11 10.74
N GLN A 89 3.57 -5.55 10.99
CA GLN A 89 4.73 -4.66 11.15
C GLN A 89 5.76 -5.04 10.11
N ILE A 90 6.15 -4.08 9.27
CA ILE A 90 7.00 -4.31 8.11
C ILE A 90 8.07 -3.23 8.07
N PRO A 91 9.32 -3.59 7.82
CA PRO A 91 10.33 -2.59 7.54
C PRO A 91 9.95 -1.78 6.29
N GLY A 92 10.12 -0.49 6.38
CA GLY A 92 9.84 0.43 5.29
C GLY A 92 10.71 1.67 5.36
N ILE A 93 10.82 2.36 4.24
CA ILE A 93 11.61 3.57 4.09
C ILE A 93 10.69 4.72 3.74
N LEU A 94 10.85 5.84 4.42
CA LEU A 94 10.27 7.10 3.99
C LEU A 94 11.15 7.66 2.86
N LYS A 95 10.65 7.60 1.62
CA LYS A 95 11.42 7.97 0.41
C LYS A 95 11.51 9.46 0.20
N ASN A 96 10.39 10.14 0.38
CA ASN A 96 10.27 11.53 0.01
C ASN A 96 9.23 12.23 0.90
N ILE A 97 9.45 13.52 1.14
CA ILE A 97 8.45 14.44 1.68
C ILE A 97 7.98 15.28 0.49
N GLN A 98 6.73 15.08 0.07
CA GLN A 98 6.19 15.84 -1.05
C GLN A 98 6.03 17.31 -0.67
N TYR A 99 5.37 17.54 0.47
CA TYR A 99 5.18 18.87 1.07
C TYR A 99 4.71 18.72 2.51
N LYS A 100 4.91 19.74 3.31
CA LYS A 100 4.28 19.88 4.61
C LYS A 100 3.04 20.78 4.54
N ILE A 101 2.15 20.60 5.49
CA ILE A 101 0.90 21.36 5.61
C ILE A 101 1.05 22.31 6.79
N ASP A 102 0.91 23.61 6.53
CA ASP A 102 0.78 24.58 7.61
C ASP A 102 -0.59 24.42 8.27
N VAL A 103 -0.60 24.03 9.52
CA VAL A 103 -1.84 23.75 10.27
C VAL A 103 -2.68 25.00 10.56
N ASN A 104 -2.08 26.20 10.45
CA ASN A 104 -2.78 27.46 10.70
C ASN A 104 -3.45 28.01 9.43
N THR A 105 -2.77 27.88 8.28
CA THR A 105 -3.25 28.43 7.01
C THR A 105 -3.82 27.37 6.08
N GLY A 106 -3.45 26.10 6.26
CA GLY A 106 -3.76 25.01 5.35
C GLY A 106 -2.91 25.01 4.06
N GLU A 107 -1.90 25.88 3.98
CA GLU A 107 -1.04 25.97 2.82
C GLU A 107 -0.04 24.81 2.71
N PHE A 108 0.30 24.46 1.48
CA PHE A 108 1.30 23.44 1.17
C PHE A 108 2.68 24.09 1.02
N ILE A 109 3.62 23.66 1.85
CA ILE A 109 4.96 24.25 1.93
C ILE A 109 6.00 23.18 1.53
N PRO A 110 6.90 23.44 0.57
CA PRO A 110 8.01 22.56 0.29
C PRO A 110 8.86 22.30 1.54
N ALA A 111 9.20 21.05 1.82
CA ALA A 111 10.03 20.69 2.96
C ALA A 111 10.95 19.51 2.62
N GLY A 112 12.20 19.58 3.06
CA GLY A 112 13.16 18.48 2.96
C GLY A 112 13.25 17.64 4.23
N GLN A 113 12.65 18.10 5.32
CA GLN A 113 12.64 17.45 6.64
C GLN A 113 11.44 17.90 7.44
N LEU A 114 11.06 17.13 8.47
CA LEU A 114 9.98 17.50 9.39
C LEU A 114 10.50 17.60 10.81
N LYS A 115 10.01 18.61 11.50
CA LYS A 115 10.18 18.79 12.95
C LYS A 115 8.97 18.23 13.70
N LYS A 116 9.14 18.01 14.98
CA LYS A 116 8.07 17.58 15.88
C LYS A 116 6.81 18.43 15.72
N ASN A 117 5.65 17.76 15.68
CA ASN A 117 4.33 18.34 15.49
C ASN A 117 4.07 18.93 14.08
N GLU A 118 4.92 18.64 13.11
CA GLU A 118 4.65 19.00 11.71
C GLU A 118 3.87 17.88 11.00
N ILE A 119 3.01 18.28 10.08
CA ILE A 119 2.22 17.37 9.24
C ILE A 119 2.71 17.49 7.81
N ALA A 120 2.88 16.34 7.15
CA ALA A 120 3.31 16.32 5.76
C ALA A 120 2.71 15.15 4.99
N VAL A 121 2.68 15.30 3.69
CA VAL A 121 2.41 14.21 2.73
C VAL A 121 3.74 13.61 2.31
N CYS A 122 3.87 12.30 2.49
CA CYS A 122 5.10 11.57 2.30
C CYS A 122 4.89 10.31 1.47
N ASP A 123 5.93 9.92 0.74
CA ASP A 123 5.99 8.67 -0.01
C ASP A 123 6.75 7.62 0.81
N LEU A 124 6.14 6.45 0.97
CA LEU A 124 6.72 5.32 1.72
C LEU A 124 6.82 4.09 0.82
N ASP A 125 7.91 3.34 1.02
CA ASP A 125 8.12 2.02 0.41
C ASP A 125 8.30 0.98 1.51
N LEU A 126 7.60 -0.15 1.38
CA LEU A 126 7.70 -1.31 2.27
C LEU A 126 8.60 -2.39 1.68
N GLN A 127 9.18 -3.24 2.51
CA GLN A 127 9.97 -4.39 2.04
C GLN A 127 9.13 -5.44 1.32
N GLU A 128 7.87 -5.61 1.72
CA GLU A 128 6.96 -6.59 1.13
C GLU A 128 5.60 -5.96 0.82
N PRO A 129 4.84 -6.52 -0.13
CA PRO A 129 3.50 -6.05 -0.44
C PRO A 129 2.53 -6.35 0.69
N VAL A 130 1.61 -5.43 0.92
CA VAL A 130 0.54 -5.55 1.91
C VAL A 130 -0.78 -5.13 1.31
N VAL A 131 -1.85 -5.62 1.91
CA VAL A 131 -3.19 -5.09 1.63
C VAL A 131 -3.29 -3.73 2.29
N ILE A 132 -3.48 -2.70 1.49
CA ILE A 132 -3.54 -1.30 1.92
C ILE A 132 -4.57 -0.56 1.08
N ASP A 133 -5.31 0.33 1.69
CA ASP A 133 -6.28 1.16 0.97
C ASP A 133 -6.31 2.58 1.54
N GLU A 134 -6.88 3.51 0.81
CA GLU A 134 -7.09 4.86 1.29
C GLU A 134 -7.87 4.86 2.61
N PHE A 135 -7.41 5.62 3.59
CA PHE A 135 -8.08 5.72 4.90
C PHE A 135 -9.54 6.13 4.79
N LYS A 136 -9.88 6.97 3.81
CA LYS A 136 -11.25 7.42 3.55
C LYS A 136 -12.18 6.28 3.13
N LYS A 137 -11.63 5.25 2.47
CA LYS A 137 -12.38 4.07 2.02
C LYS A 137 -12.43 3.00 3.10
N HIS A 138 -11.27 2.61 3.64
CA HIS A 138 -11.14 1.57 4.66
C HIS A 138 -10.19 2.02 5.77
N LYS A 139 -10.74 2.53 6.86
CA LYS A 139 -9.96 3.09 7.99
C LYS A 139 -8.88 2.12 8.49
N THR A 140 -9.23 0.87 8.77
CA THR A 140 -8.32 -0.15 9.32
C THR A 140 -7.21 -0.58 8.36
N LEU A 141 -7.39 -0.38 7.04
CA LEU A 141 -6.38 -0.66 6.02
C LEU A 141 -5.57 0.57 5.62
N GLY A 142 -6.01 1.76 6.06
CA GLY A 142 -5.39 3.03 5.73
C GLY A 142 -4.78 3.78 6.91
N GLU A 143 -4.79 3.22 8.11
CA GLU A 143 -4.13 3.81 9.28
C GLU A 143 -2.74 3.20 9.49
N LEU A 144 -1.77 4.03 9.85
CA LEU A 144 -0.41 3.58 10.08
C LEU A 144 0.28 4.30 11.24
N ILE A 145 1.30 3.66 11.80
CA ILE A 145 2.30 4.29 12.65
C ILE A 145 3.70 3.93 12.17
N LEU A 146 4.62 4.88 12.34
CA LEU A 146 6.05 4.67 12.15
C LEU A 146 6.70 4.47 13.52
N ILE A 147 7.46 3.39 13.63
CA ILE A 147 8.14 3.00 14.86
C ILE A 147 9.65 3.05 14.57
N ASP A 148 10.38 3.78 15.38
CA ASP A 148 11.84 3.79 15.30
C ASP A 148 12.40 2.39 15.59
N ARG A 149 13.34 1.93 14.78
CA ARG A 149 13.86 0.56 14.84
C ARG A 149 14.85 0.34 15.99
N ILE A 150 15.39 1.40 16.56
CA ILE A 150 16.41 1.34 17.63
C ILE A 150 15.71 1.47 18.99
N SER A 151 14.94 2.52 19.16
CA SER A 151 14.27 2.82 20.43
C SER A 151 12.96 2.05 20.62
N ASN A 152 12.38 1.54 19.54
CA ASN A 152 11.01 0.97 19.48
C ASN A 152 9.92 1.97 19.91
N MET A 153 10.20 3.26 19.86
CA MET A 153 9.21 4.30 20.14
C MET A 153 8.43 4.65 18.87
N THR A 154 7.19 5.07 19.05
CA THR A 154 6.38 5.59 17.95
C THR A 154 6.86 6.98 17.57
N SER A 155 7.37 7.14 16.36
CA SER A 155 7.89 8.41 15.84
C SER A 155 6.85 9.19 15.02
N ALA A 156 5.88 8.50 14.42
CA ALA A 156 4.79 9.15 13.68
C ALA A 156 3.52 8.34 13.67
N CYS A 157 2.40 8.99 13.46
CA CYS A 157 1.15 8.38 13.03
C CYS A 157 0.70 9.01 11.69
N GLY A 158 -0.12 8.26 10.94
CA GLY A 158 -0.56 8.77 9.65
C GLY A 158 -1.73 7.99 9.05
N VAL A 159 -2.16 8.50 7.92
CA VAL A 159 -3.25 7.93 7.12
C VAL A 159 -2.84 7.84 5.65
N VAL A 160 -3.19 6.75 5.03
CA VAL A 160 -2.94 6.52 3.59
C VAL A 160 -3.87 7.39 2.77
N GLU A 161 -3.28 8.17 1.88
CA GLU A 161 -4.01 9.02 0.92
C GLU A 161 -4.19 8.31 -0.41
N ASP A 162 -3.15 7.60 -0.86
CA ASP A 162 -3.17 6.86 -2.11
C ASP A 162 -2.31 5.60 -1.97
N ALA A 163 -2.90 4.46 -2.27
CA ALA A 163 -2.22 3.18 -2.38
C ALA A 163 -1.91 2.96 -3.87
N THR A 164 -0.84 3.55 -4.37
CA THR A 164 -0.38 3.34 -5.73
C THR A 164 0.01 1.87 -5.90
N VAL A 165 -0.83 1.14 -6.61
CA VAL A 165 -0.40 -0.10 -7.23
C VAL A 165 0.61 0.32 -8.29
N ASP A 166 1.89 0.15 -8.00
CA ASP A 166 2.95 0.44 -8.95
C ASP A 166 2.91 -0.65 -10.03
N GLU A 167 1.97 -0.52 -10.98
CA GLU A 167 1.85 -1.41 -12.13
C GLU A 167 3.15 -1.47 -12.94
N SER A 168 4.05 -0.49 -12.75
CA SER A 168 5.34 -0.46 -13.42
C SER A 168 6.37 -1.41 -12.80
N LYS A 169 6.20 -1.84 -11.54
CA LYS A 169 7.14 -2.76 -10.86
C LYS A 169 6.88 -4.24 -11.13
N ASP A 170 5.68 -4.61 -11.55
CA ASP A 170 5.38 -5.96 -12.04
C ASP A 170 5.86 -6.21 -13.47
N LEU A 171 6.39 -5.17 -14.13
CA LEU A 171 6.95 -5.26 -15.47
C LEU A 171 8.41 -5.73 -15.39
N LYS A 172 8.64 -7.01 -15.57
CA LYS A 172 9.98 -7.63 -15.54
C LYS A 172 10.85 -7.31 -16.75
N ALA A 173 10.31 -6.65 -17.78
CA ALA A 173 11.09 -6.19 -18.93
C ALA A 173 10.43 -4.99 -19.61
N ALA A 174 11.22 -3.96 -19.88
CA ALA A 174 10.85 -2.87 -20.79
C ALA A 174 11.60 -3.09 -22.11
N PHE A 175 10.86 -3.13 -23.22
CA PHE A 175 11.45 -3.14 -24.55
C PHE A 175 11.18 -1.80 -25.22
N VAL A 176 12.24 -1.13 -25.64
CA VAL A 176 12.13 0.07 -26.46
C VAL A 176 12.20 -0.37 -27.92
N TYR A 177 11.10 -0.26 -28.63
CA TYR A 177 11.05 -0.49 -30.06
C TYR A 177 11.02 0.85 -30.79
N GLY A 178 12.04 1.15 -31.55
CA GLY A 178 12.08 2.30 -32.45
C GLY A 178 11.65 1.89 -33.84
N SER A 179 10.61 2.49 -34.38
CA SER A 179 10.28 2.39 -35.82
C SER A 179 10.58 3.72 -36.50
N LEU A 180 11.59 3.73 -37.35
CA LEU A 180 11.86 4.84 -38.26
C LEU A 180 10.84 4.80 -39.40
N LYS A 181 9.80 5.60 -39.33
CA LYS A 181 8.96 5.98 -40.46
C LYS A 181 9.08 7.47 -40.69
N GLY A 182 9.94 7.83 -41.64
CA GLY A 182 10.07 9.13 -42.28
C GLY A 182 9.69 10.37 -41.46
N ASN A 183 10.62 11.29 -41.28
CA ASN A 183 10.49 12.67 -40.77
C ASN A 183 9.82 12.92 -39.41
N GLY A 184 9.76 11.98 -38.54
CA GLY A 184 9.35 12.16 -37.15
C GLY A 184 9.62 10.89 -36.34
N ASP A 185 10.63 10.92 -35.50
CA ASP A 185 10.94 9.79 -34.61
C ASP A 185 9.86 9.67 -33.54
N ILE A 186 8.95 8.73 -33.73
CA ILE A 186 8.01 8.33 -32.64
C ILE A 186 8.63 7.11 -32.00
N PHE A 187 9.06 7.27 -30.75
CA PHE A 187 9.43 6.15 -29.89
C PHE A 187 8.21 5.76 -29.06
N GLU A 188 7.84 4.48 -29.12
CA GLU A 188 6.81 3.91 -28.24
C GLU A 188 7.50 3.01 -27.22
N GLU A 189 7.31 3.30 -25.93
CA GLU A 189 7.68 2.41 -24.84
C GLU A 189 6.58 1.39 -24.62
N PHE A 190 6.93 0.11 -24.79
CA PHE A 190 6.05 -1.01 -24.53
C PHE A 190 6.46 -1.67 -23.22
N TYR A 191 5.55 -1.72 -22.30
CA TYR A 191 5.71 -2.46 -21.04
C TYR A 191 5.00 -3.81 -21.17
N TYR A 192 5.76 -4.87 -21.03
CA TYR A 192 5.28 -6.24 -21.17
C TYR A 192 5.25 -6.96 -19.82
N ASN A 193 4.09 -7.42 -19.41
CA ASN A 193 3.96 -8.26 -18.23
C ASN A 193 4.29 -9.71 -18.60
N LEU A 194 5.43 -10.22 -18.10
CA LEU A 194 5.90 -11.56 -18.40
C LEU A 194 5.02 -12.69 -17.81
N GLU A 195 4.29 -12.42 -16.74
CA GLU A 195 3.42 -13.42 -16.12
C GLU A 195 2.09 -13.56 -16.87
N SER A 196 1.51 -12.45 -17.31
CA SER A 196 0.26 -12.44 -18.06
C SER A 196 0.45 -12.56 -19.58
N MET A 197 1.68 -12.45 -20.08
CA MET A 197 2.00 -12.44 -21.52
C MET A 197 1.25 -11.34 -22.30
N THR A 198 0.93 -10.23 -21.62
CA THR A 198 0.14 -9.13 -22.18
C THR A 198 0.92 -7.82 -22.21
N ILE A 199 0.60 -6.96 -23.16
CA ILE A 199 1.14 -5.59 -23.24
C ILE A 199 0.32 -4.73 -22.27
N ALA A 200 0.95 -4.28 -21.18
CA ALA A 200 0.26 -3.55 -20.12
C ALA A 200 0.10 -2.05 -20.41
N LYS A 201 1.02 -1.43 -21.17
CA LYS A 201 0.95 0.00 -21.46
C LYS A 201 1.79 0.39 -22.69
N VAL A 202 1.26 1.29 -23.51
CA VAL A 202 1.95 1.95 -24.60
C VAL A 202 2.01 3.45 -24.28
N ARG A 203 3.21 4.04 -24.22
CA ARG A 203 3.38 5.49 -24.11
C ARG A 203 4.11 6.02 -25.33
N PRO A 204 3.54 6.98 -26.06
CA PRO A 204 4.29 7.71 -27.09
C PRO A 204 5.33 8.61 -26.39
N VAL A 205 6.60 8.47 -26.80
CA VAL A 205 7.68 9.34 -26.34
C VAL A 205 7.99 10.34 -27.43
N GLN A 206 7.68 11.61 -27.22
CA GLN A 206 8.09 12.70 -28.11
C GLN A 206 9.50 13.16 -27.71
N LYS A 207 10.48 12.95 -28.59
CA LYS A 207 11.81 13.56 -28.45
C LYS A 207 11.75 15.02 -28.90
N THR A 208 11.94 15.95 -27.97
CA THR A 208 12.27 17.34 -28.27
C THR A 208 13.78 17.43 -28.51
N TYR A 209 14.18 17.75 -29.73
CA TYR A 209 15.56 18.15 -29.99
C TYR A 209 15.75 19.60 -29.52
N THR A 210 16.70 19.80 -28.63
CA THR A 210 17.31 21.12 -28.36
C THR A 210 18.53 21.30 -29.26
#